data_c08bbb0e365799e7e0b62ce099f9fb75
#
_entry.id   c08bbb0e365799e7e0b62ce099f9fb75
#
_cell.length_a   1.000
_cell.length_b   1.000
_cell.length_c   1.000
_cell.angle_alpha   90.00
_cell.angle_beta   90.00
_cell.angle_gamma   90.00
#
_symmetry.space_group_name_H-M   'P 1'
#
loop_
_entity.id
_entity.type
_entity.pdbx_description
1 polymer ?
#
loop_
_entity_poly.entity_id
_entity_poly.type
_entity_poly.pdbx_seq_one_letter_code
_entity_poly.pdbx_strand_id
1 'polypeptide(L)'
;MKKMLFIIISLFFFTNSYAGCDDPLTDGVDYSNCRFSESQDLQGSYLPNSNLSFASFIQVNFDKSIMMNSNLSFGTFPDSTFIRANLYETVSIGANFEKTNFTSSNLTRVDFMGSTLIEANFQNANLMEANLTSSNITNANFDGANLIGATWTNGETCGPNSIGVCNK
;
A
#
# COMPACT_ATOMS: atom_id res chain seq x y z
N MET A 1 -25.48 -21.24 46.90
CA MET A 1 -25.36 -21.95 45.61
C MET A 1 -24.75 -20.98 44.58
N LYS A 2 -23.45 -21.09 44.33
CA LYS A 2 -22.76 -20.27 43.33
C LYS A 2 -22.92 -20.92 41.96
N LYS A 3 -23.57 -20.25 41.01
CA LYS A 3 -23.62 -20.68 39.62
C LYS A 3 -22.27 -20.39 38.98
N MET A 4 -21.53 -21.44 38.66
CA MET A 4 -20.31 -21.39 37.84
C MET A 4 -20.71 -21.16 36.37
N LEU A 5 -20.39 -19.99 35.86
CA LEU A 5 -20.55 -19.64 34.44
C LEU A 5 -19.41 -20.31 33.66
N PHE A 6 -19.71 -21.39 32.94
CA PHE A 6 -18.76 -21.97 31.99
C PHE A 6 -18.72 -21.07 30.76
N ILE A 7 -17.61 -20.34 30.61
CA ILE A 7 -17.26 -19.69 29.34
C ILE A 7 -16.75 -20.79 28.42
N ILE A 8 -17.55 -21.17 27.44
CA ILE A 8 -17.13 -22.02 26.34
C ILE A 8 -16.26 -21.18 25.44
N ILE A 9 -14.93 -21.29 25.60
CA ILE A 9 -13.98 -20.80 24.62
C ILE A 9 -14.05 -21.78 23.45
N SER A 10 -14.75 -21.38 22.37
CA SER A 10 -14.68 -22.13 21.11
C SER A 10 -13.28 -21.95 20.53
N LEU A 11 -12.44 -22.97 20.73
CA LEU A 11 -11.17 -23.10 20.00
C LEU A 11 -11.51 -23.34 18.53
N PHE A 12 -11.52 -22.28 17.73
CA PHE A 12 -11.39 -22.41 16.29
C PHE A 12 -9.95 -22.79 15.99
N PHE A 13 -9.71 -24.08 15.75
CA PHE A 13 -8.48 -24.54 15.12
C PHE A 13 -8.49 -24.12 13.66
N PHE A 14 -7.93 -22.93 13.36
CA PHE A 14 -7.48 -22.63 11.99
C PHE A 14 -6.13 -23.32 11.77
N THR A 15 -6.16 -24.46 11.09
CA THR A 15 -4.97 -25.11 10.55
C THR A 15 -4.52 -24.29 9.33
N ASN A 16 -3.30 -23.77 9.39
CA ASN A 16 -2.53 -22.95 8.46
C ASN A 16 -2.57 -21.45 8.73
N SER A 17 -2.34 -20.99 9.97
CA SER A 17 -1.86 -19.63 10.18
C SER A 17 -0.37 -19.57 9.82
N TYR A 18 0.00 -18.81 8.81
CA TYR A 18 1.35 -18.28 8.77
C TYR A 18 1.55 -17.50 10.08
N ALA A 19 2.66 -17.79 10.81
CA ALA A 19 2.94 -17.09 12.06
C ALA A 19 2.96 -15.58 11.77
N GLY A 20 2.16 -14.81 12.50
CA GLY A 20 2.10 -13.35 12.37
C GLY A 20 0.89 -12.75 11.64
N CYS A 21 0.12 -13.51 10.83
CA CYS A 21 -0.99 -12.91 10.06
C CYS A 21 -2.18 -12.45 10.92
N ASP A 22 -2.31 -12.93 12.13
CA ASP A 22 -3.35 -12.54 13.10
C ASP A 22 -2.84 -11.55 14.16
N ASP A 23 -1.60 -11.08 14.03
CA ASP A 23 -1.01 -10.11 14.96
C ASP A 23 -1.75 -8.76 14.89
N PRO A 24 -1.78 -7.98 15.98
CA PRO A 24 -2.36 -6.65 15.96
C PRO A 24 -1.69 -5.72 14.94
N LEU A 25 -2.49 -4.83 14.31
CA LEU A 25 -2.01 -3.79 13.41
C LEU A 25 -1.15 -2.76 14.17
N THR A 26 0.15 -3.00 14.24
CA THR A 26 1.09 -2.18 15.03
C THR A 26 2.35 -1.83 14.22
N ASP A 27 3.14 -0.91 14.77
CA ASP A 27 4.46 -0.55 14.24
C ASP A 27 5.37 -1.78 14.15
N GLY A 28 6.03 -1.94 13.00
CA GLY A 28 7.03 -2.98 12.76
C GLY A 28 6.47 -4.41 12.64
N VAL A 29 5.15 -4.58 12.46
CA VAL A 29 4.55 -5.91 12.31
C VAL A 29 5.04 -6.61 11.03
N ASP A 30 5.19 -7.93 11.09
CA ASP A 30 5.53 -8.75 9.92
C ASP A 30 4.31 -9.52 9.43
N TYR A 31 3.76 -9.05 8.29
CA TYR A 31 2.65 -9.67 7.56
C TYR A 31 3.11 -10.24 6.22
N SER A 32 4.41 -10.48 6.06
CA SER A 32 4.93 -11.04 4.81
C SER A 32 4.26 -12.37 4.47
N ASN A 33 3.94 -12.54 3.18
CA ASN A 33 3.22 -13.71 2.66
C ASN A 33 1.80 -13.95 3.23
N CYS A 34 1.26 -13.02 4.03
CA CYS A 34 -0.09 -13.14 4.56
C CYS A 34 -1.16 -12.93 3.48
N ARG A 35 -2.30 -13.61 3.66
CA ARG A 35 -3.51 -13.35 2.86
C ARG A 35 -4.58 -12.78 3.74
N PHE A 36 -5.03 -11.58 3.43
CA PHE A 36 -6.12 -10.93 4.11
C PHE A 36 -7.43 -11.16 3.37
N SER A 37 -8.54 -11.16 4.10
CA SER A 37 -9.87 -11.33 3.51
C SER A 37 -10.16 -10.21 2.51
N GLU A 38 -10.82 -10.55 1.41
CA GLU A 38 -11.30 -9.55 0.45
C GLU A 38 -12.22 -8.53 1.13
N SER A 39 -12.13 -7.28 0.70
CA SER A 39 -12.94 -6.16 1.20
C SER A 39 -12.77 -5.86 2.69
N GLN A 40 -11.63 -6.23 3.30
CA GLN A 40 -11.35 -5.90 4.70
C GLN A 40 -11.21 -4.39 4.88
N ASP A 41 -11.78 -3.86 5.98
CA ASP A 41 -11.63 -2.45 6.34
C ASP A 41 -10.45 -2.27 7.30
N LEU A 42 -9.36 -1.71 6.79
CA LEU A 42 -8.14 -1.36 7.52
C LEU A 42 -7.94 0.16 7.56
N GLN A 43 -9.03 0.93 7.45
CA GLN A 43 -8.99 2.39 7.45
C GLN A 43 -8.32 2.91 8.73
N GLY A 44 -7.38 3.84 8.55
CA GLY A 44 -6.65 4.47 9.64
C GLY A 44 -5.69 3.56 10.39
N SER A 45 -5.39 2.36 9.84
CA SER A 45 -4.42 1.44 10.45
C SER A 45 -3.04 2.10 10.64
N TYR A 46 -2.35 1.73 11.73
CA TYR A 46 -1.02 2.22 12.06
C TYR A 46 0.01 1.12 11.84
N LEU A 47 0.70 1.16 10.70
CA LEU A 47 1.59 0.11 10.18
C LEU A 47 2.95 0.67 9.72
N PRO A 48 3.58 1.65 10.40
CA PRO A 48 4.90 2.12 9.96
C PRO A 48 5.95 1.02 10.16
N ASN A 49 7.02 1.06 9.39
CA ASN A 49 8.15 0.12 9.44
C ASN A 49 7.75 -1.36 9.28
N SER A 50 6.54 -1.65 8.82
CA SER A 50 5.98 -3.00 8.75
C SER A 50 6.42 -3.72 7.48
N ASN A 51 6.49 -5.06 7.56
CA ASN A 51 6.79 -5.91 6.42
C ASN A 51 5.50 -6.54 5.87
N LEU A 52 5.06 -6.07 4.71
CA LEU A 52 3.87 -6.52 3.97
C LEU A 52 4.27 -7.17 2.64
N SER A 53 5.55 -7.56 2.49
CA SER A 53 6.07 -8.13 1.24
C SER A 53 5.38 -9.46 0.92
N PHE A 54 5.07 -9.65 -0.37
CA PHE A 54 4.36 -10.84 -0.85
C PHE A 54 2.95 -11.05 -0.25
N ALA A 55 2.45 -10.12 0.55
CA ALA A 55 1.11 -10.20 1.12
C ALA A 55 0.03 -9.92 0.07
N SER A 56 -1.17 -10.46 0.30
CA SER A 56 -2.32 -10.26 -0.59
C SER A 56 -3.44 -9.51 0.12
N PHE A 57 -3.83 -8.35 -0.47
CA PHE A 57 -4.84 -7.42 0.02
C PHE A 57 -5.75 -7.00 -1.14
N ILE A 58 -6.69 -7.86 -1.53
CA ILE A 58 -7.59 -7.60 -2.65
C ILE A 58 -8.81 -6.79 -2.17
N GLN A 59 -9.09 -5.64 -2.81
CA GLN A 59 -10.22 -4.77 -2.47
C GLN A 59 -10.22 -4.29 -1.00
N VAL A 60 -9.05 -4.13 -0.38
CA VAL A 60 -8.91 -3.72 1.02
C VAL A 60 -8.91 -2.19 1.13
N ASN A 61 -9.58 -1.68 2.16
CA ASN A 61 -9.60 -0.25 2.48
C ASN A 61 -8.47 0.12 3.45
N PHE A 62 -7.45 0.84 2.93
CA PHE A 62 -6.35 1.42 3.71
C PHE A 62 -6.44 2.96 3.79
N ASP A 63 -7.60 3.54 3.59
CA ASP A 63 -7.75 5.00 3.62
C ASP A 63 -7.26 5.58 4.95
N LYS A 64 -6.47 6.66 4.86
CA LYS A 64 -5.88 7.35 6.01
C LYS A 64 -4.93 6.48 6.86
N SER A 65 -4.52 5.31 6.38
CA SER A 65 -3.52 4.49 7.07
C SER A 65 -2.16 5.19 7.13
N ILE A 66 -1.34 4.80 8.10
CA ILE A 66 0.04 5.28 8.26
C ILE A 66 0.96 4.07 8.04
N MET A 67 1.68 4.06 6.91
CA MET A 67 2.51 2.94 6.47
C MET A 67 3.93 3.39 6.11
N MET A 68 4.41 4.47 6.72
CA MET A 68 5.74 5.04 6.43
C MET A 68 6.84 4.00 6.62
N ASN A 69 7.84 4.01 5.73
CA ASN A 69 9.01 3.11 5.76
C ASN A 69 8.66 1.62 5.70
N SER A 70 7.45 1.24 5.32
CA SER A 70 7.03 -0.15 5.23
C SER A 70 7.48 -0.80 3.92
N ASN A 71 7.59 -2.12 3.91
CA ASN A 71 7.92 -2.90 2.74
C ASN A 71 6.66 -3.60 2.18
N LEU A 72 6.21 -3.17 0.99
CA LEU A 72 5.08 -3.72 0.25
C LEU A 72 5.53 -4.50 -1.00
N SER A 73 6.84 -4.77 -1.15
CA SER A 73 7.40 -5.34 -2.36
C SER A 73 6.77 -6.69 -2.70
N PHE A 74 6.48 -6.88 -3.99
CA PHE A 74 5.85 -8.09 -4.52
C PHE A 74 4.48 -8.43 -3.91
N GLY A 75 3.91 -7.53 -3.11
CA GLY A 75 2.54 -7.63 -2.58
C GLY A 75 1.49 -7.40 -3.67
N THR A 76 0.25 -7.80 -3.41
CA THR A 76 -0.87 -7.62 -4.33
C THR A 76 -2.00 -6.84 -3.67
N PHE A 77 -2.34 -5.67 -4.26
CA PHE A 77 -3.30 -4.70 -3.74
C PHE A 77 -4.33 -4.27 -4.78
N PRO A 78 -4.81 -5.15 -5.70
CA PRO A 78 -5.71 -4.74 -6.76
C PRO A 78 -7.04 -4.25 -6.20
N ASP A 79 -7.61 -3.23 -6.85
CA ASP A 79 -8.89 -2.60 -6.48
C ASP A 79 -8.93 -2.06 -5.02
N SER A 80 -7.78 -1.96 -4.32
CA SER A 80 -7.70 -1.47 -2.95
C SER A 80 -7.66 0.07 -2.91
N THR A 81 -7.96 0.65 -1.74
CA THR A 81 -7.92 2.10 -1.58
C THR A 81 -6.91 2.54 -0.52
N PHE A 82 -6.18 3.63 -0.84
CA PHE A 82 -5.19 4.30 0.01
C PHE A 82 -5.46 5.81 0.04
N ILE A 83 -6.73 6.22 -0.01
CA ILE A 83 -7.10 7.65 -0.07
C ILE A 83 -6.59 8.36 1.19
N ARG A 84 -5.77 9.41 1.00
CA ARG A 84 -5.13 10.17 2.07
C ARG A 84 -4.24 9.33 3.00
N ALA A 85 -3.81 8.14 2.57
CA ALA A 85 -2.85 7.35 3.32
C ALA A 85 -1.45 7.98 3.28
N ASN A 86 -0.64 7.66 4.28
CA ASN A 86 0.75 8.09 4.35
C ASN A 86 1.68 6.90 4.09
N LEU A 87 2.23 6.84 2.87
CA LEU A 87 3.19 5.84 2.41
C LEU A 87 4.59 6.45 2.17
N TYR A 88 4.95 7.47 2.94
CA TYR A 88 6.27 8.12 2.84
C TYR A 88 7.40 7.09 2.95
N GLU A 89 8.34 7.10 2.00
CA GLU A 89 9.49 6.20 1.92
C GLU A 89 9.14 4.69 1.97
N THR A 90 7.93 4.28 1.56
CA THR A 90 7.63 2.85 1.41
C THR A 90 8.38 2.24 0.24
N VAL A 91 8.75 0.95 0.39
CA VAL A 91 9.33 0.14 -0.68
C VAL A 91 8.23 -0.74 -1.27
N SER A 92 7.90 -0.55 -2.56
CA SER A 92 6.79 -1.21 -3.26
C SER A 92 7.25 -1.84 -4.59
N ILE A 93 8.50 -2.32 -4.62
CA ILE A 93 9.15 -2.87 -5.81
C ILE A 93 8.39 -4.09 -6.32
N GLY A 94 8.03 -4.11 -7.61
CA GLY A 94 7.36 -5.24 -8.24
C GLY A 94 5.96 -5.55 -7.69
N ALA A 95 5.39 -4.68 -6.87
CA ALA A 95 4.05 -4.87 -6.32
C ALA A 95 2.95 -4.65 -7.36
N ASN A 96 1.80 -5.29 -7.17
CA ASN A 96 0.62 -5.11 -8.02
C ASN A 96 -0.39 -4.17 -7.36
N PHE A 97 -0.58 -2.99 -7.97
CA PHE A 97 -1.54 -1.96 -7.58
C PHE A 97 -2.54 -1.67 -8.72
N GLU A 98 -2.89 -2.67 -9.51
CA GLU A 98 -3.89 -2.50 -10.58
C GLU A 98 -5.19 -1.93 -10.01
N LYS A 99 -5.71 -0.84 -10.63
CA LYS A 99 -6.92 -0.12 -10.22
C LYS A 99 -6.93 0.40 -8.77
N THR A 100 -5.79 0.46 -8.13
CA THR A 100 -5.67 0.97 -6.76
C THR A 100 -5.90 2.48 -6.72
N ASN A 101 -6.60 2.95 -5.69
CA ASN A 101 -6.89 4.38 -5.51
C ASN A 101 -5.97 5.04 -4.48
N PHE A 102 -5.03 5.88 -4.96
CA PHE A 102 -4.10 6.67 -4.15
C PHE A 102 -4.48 8.16 -4.07
N THR A 103 -5.75 8.51 -4.29
CA THR A 103 -6.17 9.91 -4.29
C THR A 103 -5.72 10.65 -3.03
N SER A 104 -5.02 11.77 -3.23
CA SER A 104 -4.52 12.64 -2.15
C SER A 104 -3.58 11.96 -1.14
N SER A 105 -2.99 10.81 -1.44
CA SER A 105 -2.03 10.12 -0.58
C SER A 105 -0.66 10.81 -0.58
N ASN A 106 0.10 10.59 0.48
CA ASN A 106 1.51 10.95 0.55
C ASN A 106 2.37 9.76 0.09
N LEU A 107 2.89 9.85 -1.13
CA LEU A 107 3.77 8.88 -1.79
C LEU A 107 5.18 9.46 -1.99
N THR A 108 5.56 10.46 -1.20
CA THR A 108 6.89 11.07 -1.28
C THR A 108 7.95 10.00 -1.08
N ARG A 109 8.92 9.91 -2.00
CA ARG A 109 10.03 8.94 -2.01
C ARG A 109 9.61 7.47 -2.01
N VAL A 110 8.39 7.15 -2.39
CA VAL A 110 7.99 5.75 -2.59
C VAL A 110 8.81 5.11 -3.69
N ASP A 111 9.20 3.85 -3.52
CA ASP A 111 9.85 3.08 -4.58
C ASP A 111 8.85 2.13 -5.25
N PHE A 112 8.34 2.52 -6.42
CA PHE A 112 7.45 1.73 -7.28
C PHE A 112 8.19 1.04 -8.43
N MET A 113 9.52 0.86 -8.34
CA MET A 113 10.29 0.27 -9.43
C MET A 113 9.69 -1.08 -9.87
N GLY A 114 9.42 -1.22 -11.18
CA GLY A 114 8.89 -2.46 -11.77
C GLY A 114 7.47 -2.84 -11.34
N SER A 115 6.75 -1.98 -10.61
CA SER A 115 5.39 -2.26 -10.14
C SER A 115 4.34 -2.19 -11.27
N THR A 116 3.20 -2.84 -11.06
CA THR A 116 2.01 -2.74 -11.90
C THR A 116 1.08 -1.68 -11.33
N LEU A 117 0.90 -0.57 -12.05
CA LEU A 117 0.09 0.59 -11.69
C LEU A 117 -1.00 0.85 -12.75
N ILE A 118 -1.44 -0.21 -13.46
CA ILE A 118 -2.44 -0.13 -14.53
C ILE A 118 -3.75 0.42 -13.94
N GLU A 119 -4.30 1.47 -14.56
CA GLU A 119 -5.54 2.13 -14.14
C GLU A 119 -5.51 2.65 -12.69
N ALA A 120 -4.33 2.75 -12.05
CA ALA A 120 -4.20 3.32 -10.71
C ALA A 120 -4.55 4.82 -10.71
N ASN A 121 -5.20 5.29 -9.65
CA ASN A 121 -5.59 6.68 -9.51
C ASN A 121 -4.70 7.43 -8.51
N PHE A 122 -3.83 8.32 -9.02
CA PHE A 122 -2.94 9.19 -8.24
C PHE A 122 -3.45 10.64 -8.17
N GLN A 123 -4.72 10.89 -8.42
CA GLN A 123 -5.27 12.25 -8.43
C GLN A 123 -4.90 13.01 -7.14
N ASN A 124 -4.24 14.17 -7.29
CA ASN A 124 -3.76 15.02 -6.20
C ASN A 124 -2.80 14.31 -5.21
N ALA A 125 -2.23 13.17 -5.54
CA ALA A 125 -1.22 12.51 -4.70
C ALA A 125 0.11 13.27 -4.71
N ASN A 126 0.88 13.14 -3.63
CA ASN A 126 2.23 13.68 -3.59
C ASN A 126 3.25 12.58 -3.89
N LEU A 127 3.80 12.57 -5.10
CA LEU A 127 4.81 11.64 -5.61
C LEU A 127 6.20 12.30 -5.72
N MET A 128 6.45 13.34 -4.94
CA MET A 128 7.74 14.03 -4.96
C MET A 128 8.89 13.04 -4.68
N GLU A 129 9.90 13.04 -5.55
CA GLU A 129 11.06 12.15 -5.46
C GLU A 129 10.72 10.63 -5.51
N ALA A 130 9.52 10.25 -5.93
CA ALA A 130 9.14 8.85 -6.11
C ALA A 130 9.92 8.18 -7.25
N ASN A 131 10.17 6.88 -7.14
CA ASN A 131 10.79 6.09 -8.19
C ASN A 131 9.74 5.25 -8.94
N LEU A 132 9.45 5.61 -10.20
CA LEU A 132 8.53 4.90 -11.09
C LEU A 132 9.27 4.09 -12.18
N THR A 133 10.59 3.93 -12.07
CA THR A 133 11.41 3.27 -13.09
C THR A 133 10.85 1.89 -13.44
N SER A 134 10.67 1.65 -14.75
CA SER A 134 10.14 0.38 -15.29
C SER A 134 8.75 -0.03 -14.77
N SER A 135 8.02 0.84 -14.09
CA SER A 135 6.63 0.54 -13.71
C SER A 135 5.69 0.60 -14.92
N ASN A 136 4.60 -0.18 -14.87
CA ASN A 136 3.55 -0.13 -15.87
C ASN A 136 2.42 0.81 -15.42
N ILE A 137 2.39 2.01 -15.98
CA ILE A 137 1.42 3.08 -15.65
C ILE A 137 0.30 3.20 -16.70
N THR A 138 0.00 2.16 -17.47
CA THR A 138 -1.02 2.20 -18.52
C THR A 138 -2.36 2.67 -17.94
N ASN A 139 -2.94 3.73 -18.53
CA ASN A 139 -4.19 4.36 -18.10
C ASN A 139 -4.19 4.88 -16.64
N ALA A 140 -3.05 5.02 -15.98
CA ALA A 140 -3.00 5.60 -14.64
C ALA A 140 -3.35 7.11 -14.71
N ASN A 141 -4.11 7.59 -13.72
CA ASN A 141 -4.50 9.00 -13.60
C ASN A 141 -3.56 9.74 -12.65
N PHE A 142 -2.82 10.72 -13.17
CA PHE A 142 -1.93 11.60 -12.40
C PHE A 142 -2.47 13.04 -12.25
N ASP A 143 -3.73 13.32 -12.57
CA ASP A 143 -4.30 14.68 -12.51
C ASP A 143 -4.01 15.37 -11.17
N GLY A 144 -3.33 16.51 -11.20
CA GLY A 144 -2.95 17.26 -10.01
C GLY A 144 -1.88 16.59 -9.12
N ALA A 145 -1.33 15.43 -9.49
CA ALA A 145 -0.27 14.79 -8.72
C ALA A 145 1.03 15.60 -8.76
N ASN A 146 1.70 15.72 -7.62
CA ASN A 146 3.03 16.34 -7.54
C ASN A 146 4.11 15.32 -7.89
N LEU A 147 4.76 15.50 -9.05
CA LEU A 147 5.80 14.61 -9.59
C LEU A 147 7.20 15.25 -9.55
N ILE A 148 7.38 16.35 -8.84
CA ILE A 148 8.67 17.07 -8.78
C ILE A 148 9.77 16.15 -8.27
N GLY A 149 10.84 16.01 -9.05
CA GLY A 149 11.97 15.15 -8.69
C GLY A 149 11.71 13.65 -8.81
N ALA A 150 10.52 13.21 -9.19
CA ALA A 150 10.24 11.80 -9.40
C ALA A 150 11.07 11.23 -10.56
N THR A 151 11.52 9.99 -10.44
CA THR A 151 12.13 9.24 -11.55
C THR A 151 11.02 8.55 -12.33
N TRP A 152 10.87 8.92 -13.62
CA TRP A 152 9.80 8.40 -14.46
C TRP A 152 10.09 6.98 -14.96
N THR A 153 9.13 6.37 -15.64
CA THR A 153 9.21 4.96 -16.10
C THR A 153 10.39 4.64 -16.99
N ASN A 154 10.93 5.62 -17.69
CA ASN A 154 12.13 5.53 -18.55
C ASN A 154 13.45 5.90 -17.84
N GLY A 155 13.41 6.14 -16.53
CA GLY A 155 14.58 6.52 -15.72
C GLY A 155 14.93 8.01 -15.73
N GLU A 156 14.14 8.85 -16.41
CA GLU A 156 14.36 10.31 -16.44
C GLU A 156 13.73 10.99 -15.23
N THR A 157 14.38 12.04 -14.73
CA THR A 157 13.88 12.81 -13.58
C THR A 157 12.91 13.90 -14.03
N CYS A 158 11.77 13.98 -13.39
CA CYS A 158 10.77 15.03 -13.60
C CYS A 158 11.22 16.36 -12.99
N GLY A 159 11.12 17.43 -13.77
CA GLY A 159 11.58 18.77 -13.38
C GLY A 159 10.68 19.47 -12.37
N PRO A 160 10.99 20.73 -12.02
CA PRO A 160 10.37 21.47 -10.92
C PRO A 160 8.91 21.88 -11.14
N ASN A 161 8.39 21.77 -12.37
CA ASN A 161 6.99 22.13 -12.71
C ASN A 161 6.14 20.89 -13.05
N SER A 162 6.55 19.70 -12.60
CA SER A 162 5.89 18.43 -12.91
C SER A 162 4.66 18.23 -12.03
N ILE A 163 3.53 18.78 -12.43
CA ILE A 163 2.22 18.58 -11.81
C ILE A 163 1.29 17.92 -12.82
N GLY A 164 0.76 16.75 -12.50
CA GLY A 164 -0.09 15.94 -13.38
C GLY A 164 0.64 15.29 -14.55
N VAL A 165 1.79 15.81 -14.94
CA VAL A 165 2.64 15.32 -16.02
C VAL A 165 4.11 15.48 -15.66
N CYS A 166 4.94 14.49 -16.05
CA CYS A 166 6.39 14.58 -15.88
C CYS A 166 6.98 15.50 -16.95
N ASN A 167 7.35 16.71 -16.56
CA ASN A 167 8.09 17.67 -17.42
C ASN A 167 9.60 17.51 -17.18
N LYS A 168 10.42 17.75 -18.21
CA LYS A 168 11.89 17.67 -18.14
C LYS A 168 12.50 19.04 -17.90
#